data_a97d5c497500a6a905faaf458ab9c774
#
_entry.id   a97d5c497500a6a905faaf458ab9c774
#
_cell.length_a   1.000
_cell.length_b   1.000
_cell.length_c   1.000
_cell.angle_alpha   90.00
_cell.angle_beta   90.00
_cell.angle_gamma   90.00
#
_symmetry.space_group_name_H-M   'P 1'
#
loop_
_entity.id
_entity.type
_entity.pdbx_description
1 polymer ?
#
loop_
_entity_poly.entity_id
_entity_poly.type
_entity_poly.pdbx_seq_one_letter_code
_entity_poly.pdbx_strand_id
1 'polypeptide(L)'
;GVEFKFNTYVNDIEDLGKQKRIICNDGSVVDTDFVVVGIGIKPNVELAQNSGLECANGIIVDETGHTSDRNIFAVGDCSNHPNNIFRSRLRLESVQNAVEQAKSIASNIAGNHKPYQKIPWFWSDQYNIKLQIAGISQYHDSHTIRGSPEEEKFSVFYQKDKRLIAVDAINNSKEFLKGKKLIQMQAEIPPELIQDMDFDLEEIISSR
;
A
#
# COMPACT_ATOMS: atom_id res chain seq x y z
N GLY A 1 -27.98 -6.47 -2.87
CA GLY A 1 -27.24 -5.31 -3.27
C GLY A 1 -26.76 -4.51 -2.07
N VAL A 2 -25.65 -3.84 -2.22
CA VAL A 2 -25.12 -2.89 -1.24
C VAL A 2 -25.54 -1.49 -1.68
N GLU A 3 -26.06 -0.70 -0.75
CA GLU A 3 -26.31 0.72 -0.98
C GLU A 3 -25.08 1.54 -0.61
N PHE A 4 -24.74 2.53 -1.47
CA PHE A 4 -23.63 3.45 -1.23
C PHE A 4 -24.17 4.86 -1.00
N LYS A 5 -23.74 5.50 0.08
CA LYS A 5 -23.96 6.94 0.33
C LYS A 5 -22.63 7.67 0.15
N PHE A 6 -22.45 8.31 -1.01
CA PHE A 6 -21.26 9.12 -1.30
C PHE A 6 -21.36 10.51 -0.65
N ASN A 7 -20.21 11.11 -0.35
CA ASN A 7 -20.09 12.42 0.29
C ASN A 7 -20.84 12.52 1.64
N THR A 8 -21.02 11.36 2.30
CA THR A 8 -21.76 11.26 3.56
C THR A 8 -20.82 10.78 4.66
N TYR A 9 -20.82 11.45 5.79
CA TYR A 9 -20.00 11.13 6.95
C TYR A 9 -20.92 10.77 8.13
N VAL A 10 -20.49 9.80 8.92
CA VAL A 10 -21.16 9.48 10.18
C VAL A 10 -20.76 10.50 11.22
N ASN A 11 -21.75 11.23 11.76
CA ASN A 11 -21.56 12.19 12.84
C ASN A 11 -21.65 11.52 14.20
N ASP A 12 -22.60 10.58 14.37
CA ASP A 12 -22.81 9.94 15.66
C ASP A 12 -23.40 8.54 15.46
N ILE A 13 -23.24 7.69 16.47
CA ILE A 13 -23.81 6.35 16.54
C ILE A 13 -24.44 6.18 17.92
N GLU A 14 -25.78 6.18 17.97
CA GLU A 14 -26.56 5.97 19.17
C GLU A 14 -26.80 4.48 19.40
N ASP A 15 -26.64 4.04 20.65
CA ASP A 15 -27.01 2.69 21.08
C ASP A 15 -28.47 2.66 21.57
N LEU A 16 -29.33 2.01 20.79
CA LEU A 16 -30.75 1.82 21.14
C LEU A 16 -31.00 0.45 21.80
N GLY A 17 -29.94 -0.23 22.24
CA GLY A 17 -29.98 -1.57 22.83
C GLY A 17 -29.91 -2.67 21.80
N LYS A 18 -31.01 -3.06 21.16
CA LYS A 18 -31.00 -4.10 20.12
C LYS A 18 -30.55 -3.60 18.75
N GLN A 19 -30.62 -2.29 18.53
CA GLN A 19 -30.26 -1.66 17.27
C GLN A 19 -29.29 -0.50 17.53
N LYS A 20 -28.59 -0.09 16.49
CA LYS A 20 -27.75 1.11 16.43
C LYS A 20 -28.38 2.10 15.47
N ARG A 21 -28.38 3.36 15.83
CA ARG A 21 -28.81 4.46 14.99
C ARG A 21 -27.61 5.26 14.52
N ILE A 22 -27.40 5.30 13.21
CA ILE A 22 -26.34 6.08 12.60
C ILE A 22 -26.91 7.40 12.15
N ILE A 23 -26.32 8.52 12.62
CA ILE A 23 -26.70 9.88 12.26
C ILE A 23 -25.61 10.42 11.33
N CYS A 24 -26.03 10.81 10.12
CA CYS A 24 -25.11 11.31 9.08
C CYS A 24 -25.09 12.84 9.05
N ASN A 25 -24.03 13.41 8.48
CA ASN A 25 -23.83 14.85 8.31
C ASN A 25 -24.87 15.52 7.40
N ASP A 26 -25.51 14.76 6.50
CA ASP A 26 -26.59 15.22 5.63
C ASP A 26 -27.97 15.20 6.30
N GLY A 27 -28.02 14.86 7.59
CA GLY A 27 -29.25 14.72 8.38
C GLY A 27 -29.98 13.39 8.17
N SER A 28 -29.47 12.51 7.31
CA SER A 28 -30.04 11.16 7.15
C SER A 28 -29.73 10.29 8.36
N VAL A 29 -30.64 9.36 8.64
CA VAL A 29 -30.57 8.41 9.75
C VAL A 29 -30.72 7.00 9.21
N VAL A 30 -29.90 6.08 9.72
CA VAL A 30 -29.97 4.64 9.37
C VAL A 30 -29.99 3.84 10.65
N ASP A 31 -31.07 3.06 10.86
CA ASP A 31 -31.15 2.09 11.94
C ASP A 31 -30.64 0.72 11.43
N THR A 32 -29.79 0.05 12.22
CA THR A 32 -29.15 -1.22 11.87
C THR A 32 -28.92 -2.08 13.10
N ASP A 33 -28.72 -3.37 12.89
CA ASP A 33 -28.46 -4.31 13.99
C ASP A 33 -26.99 -4.21 14.47
N PHE A 34 -26.04 -3.94 13.56
CA PHE A 34 -24.63 -3.73 13.89
C PHE A 34 -23.94 -2.79 12.89
N VAL A 35 -22.80 -2.26 13.28
CA VAL A 35 -21.98 -1.34 12.46
C VAL A 35 -20.59 -1.93 12.29
N VAL A 36 -20.12 -1.96 11.05
CA VAL A 36 -18.71 -2.27 10.74
C VAL A 36 -17.99 -0.98 10.40
N VAL A 37 -16.91 -0.70 11.12
CA VAL A 37 -16.10 0.52 10.94
C VAL A 37 -14.80 0.17 10.22
N GLY A 38 -14.60 0.75 9.02
CA GLY A 38 -13.42 0.54 8.20
C GLY A 38 -12.85 1.88 7.70
N ILE A 39 -12.43 2.75 8.62
CA ILE A 39 -11.98 4.13 8.33
C ILE A 39 -10.47 4.33 8.47
N GLY A 40 -9.69 3.25 8.40
CA GLY A 40 -8.26 3.23 8.61
C GLY A 40 -7.87 2.85 10.03
N ILE A 41 -6.57 2.81 10.30
CA ILE A 41 -6.01 2.44 11.60
C ILE A 41 -5.03 3.48 12.14
N LYS A 42 -4.84 3.45 13.46
CA LYS A 42 -3.74 4.11 14.14
C LYS A 42 -2.76 3.05 14.64
N PRO A 43 -1.45 3.20 14.43
CA PRO A 43 -0.49 2.24 14.96
C PRO A 43 -0.46 2.32 16.50
N ASN A 44 -0.47 1.17 17.16
CA ASN A 44 -0.29 1.09 18.60
C ASN A 44 1.18 1.34 18.94
N VAL A 45 1.50 2.50 19.46
CA VAL A 45 2.86 2.95 19.75
C VAL A 45 3.08 3.28 21.23
N GLU A 46 2.06 3.12 22.07
CA GLU A 46 2.06 3.54 23.47
C GLU A 46 3.17 2.85 24.26
N LEU A 47 3.39 1.55 24.06
CA LEU A 47 4.46 0.81 24.70
C LEU A 47 5.85 1.36 24.32
N ALA A 48 6.03 1.66 23.03
CA ALA A 48 7.28 2.23 22.52
C ALA A 48 7.53 3.64 23.08
N GLN A 49 6.50 4.50 23.06
CA GLN A 49 6.58 5.86 23.61
C GLN A 49 6.89 5.86 25.10
N ASN A 50 6.20 5.01 25.88
CA ASN A 50 6.43 4.88 27.30
C ASN A 50 7.82 4.33 27.65
N SER A 51 8.44 3.64 26.68
CA SER A 51 9.84 3.16 26.78
C SER A 51 10.86 4.17 26.24
N GLY A 52 10.44 5.38 25.86
CA GLY A 52 11.31 6.45 25.37
C GLY A 52 11.78 6.28 23.93
N LEU A 53 11.14 5.40 23.15
CA LEU A 53 11.48 5.22 21.74
C LEU A 53 10.89 6.32 20.86
N GLU A 54 11.59 6.67 19.79
CA GLU A 54 11.12 7.64 18.81
C GLU A 54 9.94 7.08 18.03
N CYS A 55 8.84 7.86 17.95
CA CYS A 55 7.61 7.51 17.24
C CYS A 55 7.11 8.71 16.41
N ALA A 56 6.85 8.47 15.13
CA ALA A 56 6.17 9.40 14.24
C ALA A 56 5.41 8.60 13.18
N ASN A 57 4.08 8.61 13.23
CA ASN A 57 3.23 7.74 12.42
C ASN A 57 3.73 6.28 12.45
N GLY A 58 3.91 5.72 13.65
CA GLY A 58 4.53 4.42 13.93
C GLY A 58 5.85 4.55 14.67
N ILE A 59 6.47 3.43 15.02
CA ILE A 59 7.78 3.35 15.66
C ILE A 59 8.86 3.61 14.60
N ILE A 60 9.70 4.61 14.80
CA ILE A 60 10.78 4.92 13.87
C ILE A 60 11.85 3.84 13.93
N VAL A 61 12.19 3.27 12.78
CA VAL A 61 13.29 2.32 12.63
C VAL A 61 14.24 2.71 11.51
N ASP A 62 15.48 2.24 11.58
CA ASP A 62 16.42 2.34 10.46
C ASP A 62 16.17 1.26 9.39
N GLU A 63 17.00 1.22 8.34
CA GLU A 63 16.89 0.24 7.26
C GLU A 63 17.15 -1.21 7.68
N THR A 64 17.70 -1.41 8.87
CA THR A 64 17.96 -2.74 9.48
C THR A 64 16.97 -3.10 10.56
N GLY A 65 15.99 -2.22 10.83
CA GLY A 65 14.88 -2.44 11.76
C GLY A 65 15.14 -2.01 13.20
N HIS A 66 16.30 -1.41 13.51
CA HIS A 66 16.57 -0.89 14.85
C HIS A 66 15.74 0.37 15.10
N THR A 67 15.23 0.47 16.31
CA THR A 67 14.62 1.69 16.85
C THR A 67 15.69 2.68 17.32
N SER A 68 15.29 3.74 18.03
CA SER A 68 16.22 4.65 18.70
C SER A 68 17.05 3.94 19.81
N ASP A 69 16.59 2.80 20.33
CA ASP A 69 17.39 1.87 21.14
C ASP A 69 17.90 0.72 20.28
N ARG A 70 19.21 0.51 20.25
CA ARG A 70 19.85 -0.50 19.41
C ARG A 70 19.56 -1.96 19.80
N ASN A 71 18.98 -2.19 20.95
CA ASN A 71 18.57 -3.51 21.42
C ASN A 71 17.09 -3.81 21.09
N ILE A 72 16.37 -2.84 20.53
CA ILE A 72 14.94 -2.95 20.25
C ILE A 72 14.69 -2.80 18.76
N PHE A 73 13.90 -3.71 18.20
CA PHE A 73 13.50 -3.73 16.81
C PHE A 73 12.00 -3.56 16.69
N ALA A 74 11.52 -2.95 15.59
CA ALA A 74 10.11 -2.91 15.26
C ALA A 74 9.88 -3.29 13.78
N VAL A 75 8.80 -4.05 13.55
CA VAL A 75 8.45 -4.58 12.21
C VAL A 75 6.95 -4.56 11.98
N GLY A 76 6.54 -4.61 10.73
CA GLY A 76 5.15 -4.69 10.32
C GLY A 76 4.40 -3.36 10.41
N ASP A 77 3.10 -3.42 10.61
CA ASP A 77 2.16 -2.28 10.51
C ASP A 77 2.48 -1.12 11.44
N CYS A 78 3.13 -1.39 12.58
CA CYS A 78 3.53 -0.36 13.55
C CYS A 78 4.89 0.29 13.23
N SER A 79 5.67 -0.24 12.30
CA SER A 79 7.01 0.29 11.99
C SER A 79 6.99 1.36 10.90
N ASN A 80 7.74 2.43 11.13
CA ASN A 80 7.99 3.48 10.14
C ASN A 80 9.46 3.39 9.70
N HIS A 81 9.68 2.85 8.50
CA HIS A 81 11.01 2.50 7.98
C HIS A 81 11.39 3.33 6.75
N PRO A 82 12.69 3.60 6.51
CA PRO A 82 13.13 4.27 5.30
C PRO A 82 13.00 3.36 4.08
N ASN A 83 12.68 3.95 2.92
CA ASN A 83 12.69 3.26 1.64
C ASN A 83 13.40 4.12 0.60
N ASN A 84 14.57 3.66 0.10
CA ASN A 84 15.39 4.43 -0.82
C ASN A 84 14.81 4.51 -2.23
N ILE A 85 13.96 3.56 -2.63
CA ILE A 85 13.31 3.56 -3.94
C ILE A 85 12.35 4.75 -4.03
N PHE A 86 11.57 4.97 -2.97
CA PHE A 86 10.62 6.08 -2.88
C PHE A 86 11.20 7.35 -2.22
N ARG A 87 12.46 7.28 -1.76
CA ARG A 87 13.17 8.38 -1.07
C ARG A 87 12.35 8.98 0.08
N SER A 88 11.65 8.14 0.81
CA SER A 88 10.74 8.53 1.88
C SER A 88 10.70 7.48 2.97
N ARG A 89 10.14 7.83 4.10
CA ARG A 89 9.77 6.85 5.12
C ARG A 89 8.38 6.32 4.83
N LEU A 90 8.20 5.03 5.05
CA LEU A 90 6.94 4.33 4.81
C LEU A 90 6.49 3.62 6.08
N ARG A 91 5.20 3.68 6.36
CA ARG A 91 4.49 2.79 7.27
C ARG A 91 3.43 2.06 6.45
N LEU A 92 3.54 0.76 6.34
CA LEU A 92 2.75 -0.06 5.41
C LEU A 92 1.93 -1.09 6.18
N GLU A 93 0.63 -1.05 5.95
CA GLU A 93 -0.35 -1.97 6.54
C GLU A 93 -0.64 -3.10 5.55
N SER A 94 0.31 -4.03 5.43
CA SER A 94 0.17 -5.14 4.48
C SER A 94 0.84 -6.42 4.97
N VAL A 95 0.22 -7.55 4.65
CA VAL A 95 0.76 -8.88 4.93
C VAL A 95 2.15 -9.05 4.33
N GLN A 96 2.36 -8.57 3.11
CA GLN A 96 3.66 -8.65 2.44
C GLN A 96 4.73 -7.90 3.23
N ASN A 97 4.46 -6.64 3.62
CA ASN A 97 5.43 -5.84 4.38
C ASN A 97 5.75 -6.51 5.72
N ALA A 98 4.73 -6.93 6.47
CA ALA A 98 4.92 -7.56 7.78
C ALA A 98 5.80 -8.81 7.68
N VAL A 99 5.53 -9.69 6.72
CA VAL A 99 6.26 -10.96 6.56
C VAL A 99 7.68 -10.74 6.04
N GLU A 100 7.86 -9.91 4.99
CA GLU A 100 9.18 -9.71 4.40
C GLU A 100 10.09 -8.87 5.30
N GLN A 101 9.55 -7.87 5.99
CA GLN A 101 10.29 -7.07 6.95
C GLN A 101 10.73 -7.92 8.14
N ALA A 102 9.83 -8.74 8.71
CA ALA A 102 10.18 -9.64 9.81
C ALA A 102 11.30 -10.61 9.43
N LYS A 103 11.25 -11.22 8.23
CA LYS A 103 12.31 -12.09 7.72
C LYS A 103 13.64 -11.36 7.55
N SER A 104 13.61 -10.14 7.00
CA SER A 104 14.81 -9.32 6.82
C SER A 104 15.46 -8.97 8.15
N ILE A 105 14.66 -8.52 9.12
CA ILE A 105 15.16 -8.10 10.42
C ILE A 105 15.63 -9.30 11.25
N ALA A 106 14.94 -10.44 11.22
CA ALA A 106 15.42 -11.67 11.83
C ALA A 106 16.77 -12.09 11.26
N SER A 107 16.97 -11.95 9.94
CA SER A 107 18.27 -12.18 9.31
C SER A 107 19.35 -11.20 9.78
N ASN A 108 18.99 -9.92 9.99
CA ASN A 108 19.90 -8.91 10.51
C ASN A 108 20.32 -9.20 11.95
N ILE A 109 19.38 -9.62 12.80
CA ILE A 109 19.66 -10.05 14.17
C ILE A 109 20.62 -11.26 14.18
N ALA A 110 20.51 -12.16 13.19
CA ALA A 110 21.42 -13.29 13.00
C ALA A 110 22.77 -12.91 12.37
N GLY A 111 23.08 -11.63 12.16
CA GLY A 111 24.38 -11.15 11.69
C GLY A 111 24.47 -10.85 10.18
N ASN A 112 23.39 -10.95 9.42
CA ASN A 112 23.39 -10.68 7.97
C ASN A 112 22.99 -9.22 7.63
N HIS A 113 23.62 -8.25 8.19
CA HIS A 113 23.28 -6.83 8.11
C HIS A 113 22.96 -6.33 6.68
N LYS A 114 21.69 -6.49 6.23
CA LYS A 114 21.21 -6.04 4.92
C LYS A 114 20.02 -5.09 5.09
N PRO A 115 20.01 -3.96 4.37
CA PRO A 115 18.88 -3.04 4.38
C PRO A 115 17.58 -3.71 3.90
N TYR A 116 16.47 -3.43 4.56
CA TYR A 116 15.14 -3.78 4.08
C TYR A 116 14.72 -2.79 2.98
N GLN A 117 14.70 -3.24 1.74
CA GLN A 117 14.36 -2.44 0.57
C GLN A 117 13.51 -3.27 -0.39
N LYS A 118 12.21 -3.33 -0.12
CA LYS A 118 11.27 -4.06 -0.96
C LYS A 118 10.30 -3.11 -1.62
N ILE A 119 9.85 -3.47 -2.82
CA ILE A 119 8.71 -2.82 -3.45
C ILE A 119 7.46 -3.24 -2.69
N PRO A 120 6.71 -2.30 -2.10
CA PRO A 120 5.42 -2.61 -1.49
C PRO A 120 4.47 -3.19 -2.52
N TRP A 121 3.65 -4.13 -2.11
CA TRP A 121 2.57 -4.59 -2.95
C TRP A 121 1.37 -5.04 -2.11
N PHE A 122 0.19 -4.89 -2.69
CA PHE A 122 -1.09 -5.16 -2.08
C PHE A 122 -1.98 -5.91 -3.04
N TRP A 123 -3.06 -6.48 -2.54
CA TRP A 123 -4.11 -7.04 -3.38
C TRP A 123 -5.48 -6.85 -2.74
N SER A 124 -6.52 -6.89 -3.56
CA SER A 124 -7.91 -6.97 -3.14
C SER A 124 -8.69 -7.81 -4.14
N ASP A 125 -9.48 -8.72 -3.64
CA ASP A 125 -10.37 -9.54 -4.44
C ASP A 125 -11.82 -9.11 -4.16
N GLN A 126 -12.53 -8.68 -5.21
CA GLN A 126 -13.91 -8.23 -5.16
C GLN A 126 -14.72 -9.01 -6.20
N TYR A 127 -15.43 -10.06 -5.78
CA TYR A 127 -16.12 -10.99 -6.67
C TYR A 127 -15.15 -11.61 -7.71
N ASN A 128 -15.33 -11.30 -8.99
CA ASN A 128 -14.48 -11.72 -10.11
C ASN A 128 -13.33 -10.72 -10.43
N ILE A 129 -13.28 -9.61 -9.72
CA ILE A 129 -12.24 -8.58 -9.93
C ILE A 129 -11.10 -8.80 -8.97
N LYS A 130 -9.90 -9.00 -9.52
CA LYS A 130 -8.66 -9.09 -8.79
C LYS A 130 -7.83 -7.83 -9.01
N LEU A 131 -7.69 -7.02 -7.98
CA LEU A 131 -6.77 -5.89 -7.96
C LEU A 131 -5.43 -6.32 -7.37
N GLN A 132 -4.33 -5.98 -8.06
CA GLN A 132 -2.97 -6.10 -7.55
C GLN A 132 -2.25 -4.77 -7.73
N ILE A 133 -1.69 -4.26 -6.66
CA ILE A 133 -1.00 -2.96 -6.59
C ILE A 133 0.47 -3.22 -6.31
N ALA A 134 1.38 -2.66 -7.11
CA ALA A 134 2.81 -2.62 -6.83
C ALA A 134 3.27 -1.16 -6.74
N GLY A 135 4.13 -0.86 -5.78
CA GLY A 135 4.65 0.49 -5.56
C GLY A 135 3.69 1.40 -4.80
N ILE A 136 3.93 2.70 -4.88
CA ILE A 136 3.17 3.76 -4.21
C ILE A 136 2.82 4.81 -5.26
N SER A 137 1.55 4.93 -5.60
CA SER A 137 1.06 5.89 -6.60
C SER A 137 0.92 7.32 -6.07
N GLN A 138 1.00 7.51 -4.75
CA GLN A 138 0.93 8.83 -4.14
C GLN A 138 2.02 9.74 -4.73
N TYR A 139 1.63 10.95 -5.12
CA TYR A 139 2.52 11.97 -5.72
C TYR A 139 2.98 11.67 -7.16
N HIS A 140 2.28 10.80 -7.91
CA HIS A 140 2.51 10.69 -9.35
C HIS A 140 2.16 12.02 -10.07
N ASP A 141 2.84 12.30 -11.16
CA ASP A 141 2.57 13.44 -12.04
C ASP A 141 1.85 13.03 -13.34
N SER A 142 1.96 11.76 -13.69
CA SER A 142 1.32 11.19 -14.88
C SER A 142 0.90 9.73 -14.65
N HIS A 143 -0.08 9.28 -15.42
CA HIS A 143 -0.47 7.88 -15.47
C HIS A 143 -0.86 7.47 -16.87
N THR A 144 -0.72 6.19 -17.16
CA THR A 144 -1.02 5.60 -18.47
C THR A 144 -1.76 4.29 -18.28
N ILE A 145 -2.86 4.11 -19.02
CA ILE A 145 -3.65 2.87 -19.02
C ILE A 145 -3.14 1.95 -20.12
N ARG A 146 -2.96 0.67 -19.77
CA ARG A 146 -2.60 -0.42 -20.67
C ARG A 146 -3.65 -1.52 -20.57
N GLY A 147 -4.28 -1.89 -21.69
CA GLY A 147 -5.39 -2.84 -21.76
C GLY A 147 -6.75 -2.17 -21.82
N SER A 148 -7.83 -2.90 -21.57
CA SER A 148 -9.21 -2.45 -21.72
C SER A 148 -9.96 -2.45 -20.39
N PRO A 149 -10.31 -1.27 -19.85
CA PRO A 149 -11.20 -1.16 -18.68
C PRO A 149 -12.57 -1.79 -18.93
N GLU A 150 -13.10 -1.72 -20.15
CA GLU A 150 -14.40 -2.26 -20.53
C GLU A 150 -14.42 -3.80 -20.46
N GLU A 151 -13.26 -4.42 -20.68
CA GLU A 151 -13.08 -5.88 -20.55
C GLU A 151 -12.67 -6.30 -19.12
N GLU A 152 -12.65 -5.36 -18.17
CA GLU A 152 -12.18 -5.59 -16.80
C GLU A 152 -10.77 -6.20 -16.75
N LYS A 153 -9.92 -5.92 -17.75
CA LYS A 153 -8.56 -6.44 -17.86
C LYS A 153 -7.59 -5.36 -18.33
N PHE A 154 -7.03 -4.64 -17.39
CA PHE A 154 -6.13 -3.53 -17.65
C PHE A 154 -5.16 -3.29 -16.51
N SER A 155 -4.21 -2.40 -16.74
CA SER A 155 -3.30 -1.91 -15.72
C SER A 155 -3.10 -0.41 -15.86
N VAL A 156 -2.95 0.28 -14.73
CA VAL A 156 -2.62 1.71 -14.68
C VAL A 156 -1.19 1.83 -14.21
N PHE A 157 -0.36 2.44 -15.02
CA PHE A 157 1.06 2.70 -14.74
C PHE A 157 1.21 4.15 -14.31
N TYR A 158 1.71 4.37 -13.08
CA TYR A 158 1.90 5.69 -12.51
C TYR A 158 3.36 6.10 -12.56
N GLN A 159 3.63 7.27 -13.08
CA GLN A 159 4.99 7.79 -13.22
C GLN A 159 5.16 9.08 -12.42
N LYS A 160 6.39 9.32 -12.00
CA LYS A 160 6.86 10.57 -11.44
C LYS A 160 8.22 10.92 -12.03
N ASP A 161 8.37 12.12 -12.57
CA ASP A 161 9.58 12.54 -13.27
C ASP A 161 10.03 11.49 -14.32
N LYS A 162 9.06 10.97 -15.11
CA LYS A 162 9.18 9.91 -16.13
C LYS A 162 9.49 8.51 -15.58
N ARG A 163 9.75 8.33 -14.29
CA ARG A 163 10.06 7.03 -13.67
C ARG A 163 8.79 6.34 -13.22
N LEU A 164 8.72 5.05 -13.48
CA LEU A 164 7.62 4.23 -12.97
C LEU A 164 7.73 4.09 -11.44
N ILE A 165 6.66 4.47 -10.74
CA ILE A 165 6.59 4.42 -9.27
C ILE A 165 5.51 3.47 -8.75
N ALA A 166 4.46 3.20 -9.55
CA ALA A 166 3.43 2.24 -9.16
C ALA A 166 2.71 1.66 -10.38
N VAL A 167 2.09 0.51 -10.15
CA VAL A 167 1.19 -0.15 -11.11
C VAL A 167 0.00 -0.73 -10.35
N ASP A 168 -1.21 -0.38 -10.80
CA ASP A 168 -2.45 -1.02 -10.39
C ASP A 168 -2.92 -1.93 -11.52
N ALA A 169 -3.05 -3.22 -11.26
CA ALA A 169 -3.45 -4.20 -12.26
C ALA A 169 -4.80 -4.83 -11.90
N ILE A 170 -5.76 -4.70 -12.80
CA ILE A 170 -7.07 -5.34 -12.72
C ILE A 170 -7.07 -6.57 -13.61
N ASN A 171 -7.27 -7.76 -13.00
CA ASN A 171 -7.29 -9.06 -13.69
C ASN A 171 -6.07 -9.28 -14.62
N ASN A 172 -4.93 -8.65 -14.33
CA ASN A 172 -3.75 -8.64 -15.17
C ASN A 172 -2.45 -8.93 -14.39
N SER A 173 -2.36 -10.10 -13.79
CA SER A 173 -1.21 -10.48 -12.94
C SER A 173 0.14 -10.46 -13.67
N LYS A 174 0.16 -10.64 -15.00
CA LYS A 174 1.40 -10.57 -15.77
C LYS A 174 1.99 -9.16 -15.76
N GLU A 175 1.15 -8.16 -16.03
CA GLU A 175 1.58 -6.75 -16.00
C GLU A 175 1.94 -6.29 -14.58
N PHE A 176 1.24 -6.79 -13.54
CA PHE A 176 1.65 -6.57 -12.15
C PHE A 176 3.08 -7.04 -11.87
N LEU A 177 3.43 -8.25 -12.31
CA LEU A 177 4.79 -8.80 -12.09
C LEU A 177 5.86 -8.02 -12.86
N LYS A 178 5.60 -7.66 -14.12
CA LYS A 178 6.49 -6.81 -14.92
C LYS A 178 6.62 -5.41 -14.28
N GLY A 179 5.49 -4.80 -13.90
CA GLY A 179 5.47 -3.50 -13.25
C GLY A 179 6.31 -3.47 -11.98
N LYS A 180 6.21 -4.50 -11.14
CA LYS A 180 7.02 -4.61 -9.91
C LYS A 180 8.53 -4.63 -10.21
N LYS A 181 8.96 -5.36 -11.24
CA LYS A 181 10.37 -5.38 -11.68
C LYS A 181 10.80 -4.01 -12.21
N LEU A 182 9.98 -3.39 -13.07
CA LEU A 182 10.27 -2.08 -13.66
C LEU A 182 10.37 -0.98 -12.60
N ILE A 183 9.51 -0.99 -11.55
CA ILE A 183 9.62 -0.08 -10.41
C ILE A 183 10.96 -0.30 -9.68
N GLN A 184 11.34 -1.55 -9.42
CA GLN A 184 12.62 -1.86 -8.76
C GLN A 184 13.82 -1.35 -9.56
N MET A 185 13.74 -1.37 -10.89
CA MET A 185 14.76 -0.85 -11.81
C MET A 185 14.70 0.68 -11.95
N GLN A 186 13.71 1.34 -11.37
CA GLN A 186 13.42 2.77 -11.58
C GLN A 186 13.34 3.11 -13.07
N ALA A 187 12.63 2.27 -13.84
CA ALA A 187 12.58 2.37 -15.28
C ALA A 187 11.86 3.66 -15.72
N GLU A 188 12.43 4.33 -16.72
CA GLU A 188 11.79 5.40 -17.47
C GLU A 188 11.18 4.80 -18.72
N ILE A 189 9.87 4.91 -18.86
CA ILE A 189 9.12 4.27 -19.95
C ILE A 189 8.26 5.31 -20.64
N PRO A 190 8.43 5.55 -21.93
CA PRO A 190 7.55 6.41 -22.69
C PRO A 190 6.09 5.94 -22.60
N PRO A 191 5.12 6.85 -22.39
CA PRO A 191 3.70 6.48 -22.31
C PRO A 191 3.21 5.70 -23.54
N GLU A 192 3.74 5.98 -24.70
CA GLU A 192 3.39 5.32 -25.96
C GLU A 192 3.72 3.82 -25.92
N LEU A 193 4.87 3.45 -25.32
CA LEU A 193 5.25 2.05 -25.15
C LEU A 193 4.40 1.34 -24.08
N ILE A 194 3.93 2.09 -23.08
CA ILE A 194 3.00 1.52 -22.08
C ILE A 194 1.64 1.23 -22.74
N GLN A 195 1.16 2.10 -23.61
CA GLN A 195 -0.14 1.95 -24.29
C GLN A 195 -0.12 0.87 -25.37
N ASP A 196 1.02 0.65 -26.00
CA ASP A 196 1.17 -0.32 -27.09
C ASP A 196 1.08 -1.77 -26.55
N MET A 197 -0.03 -2.43 -26.82
CA MET A 197 -0.29 -3.81 -26.40
C MET A 197 0.58 -4.84 -27.14
N ASP A 198 1.12 -4.50 -28.29
CA ASP A 198 2.02 -5.37 -29.08
C ASP A 198 3.46 -5.29 -28.55
N PHE A 199 3.82 -4.22 -27.84
CA PHE A 199 5.13 -4.08 -27.21
C PHE A 199 5.21 -4.89 -25.89
N ASP A 200 6.19 -5.78 -25.76
CA ASP A 200 6.39 -6.52 -24.51
C ASP A 200 7.29 -5.73 -23.55
N LEU A 201 6.72 -5.30 -22.41
CA LEU A 201 7.50 -4.63 -21.36
C LEU A 201 8.65 -5.48 -20.78
N GLU A 202 8.66 -6.80 -21.00
CA GLU A 202 9.79 -7.68 -20.64
C GLU A 202 11.07 -7.32 -21.43
N GLU A 203 10.95 -6.70 -22.60
CA GLU A 203 12.10 -6.25 -23.40
C GLU A 203 12.91 -5.18 -22.64
N ILE A 204 12.23 -4.27 -21.93
CA ILE A 204 12.89 -3.25 -21.09
C ILE A 204 13.60 -3.91 -19.90
N ILE A 205 12.99 -4.96 -19.33
CA ILE A 205 13.56 -5.69 -18.19
C ILE A 205 14.81 -6.45 -18.60
N SER A 206 14.80 -7.04 -19.81
CA SER A 206 15.88 -7.87 -20.32
C SER A 206 17.05 -7.09 -20.92
N SER A 207 16.85 -5.80 -21.25
CA SER A 207 17.88 -4.93 -21.85
C SER A 207 18.84 -4.29 -20.84
N ARG A 208 18.64 -4.51 -19.55
CA ARG A 208 19.45 -4.01 -18.43
C ARG A 208 20.00 -5.14 -17.58
#